data_c5054b5c6402eaa5af38dc3c74003b30
#
_entry.id   c5054b5c6402eaa5af38dc3c74003b30
#
_cell.length_a   1.000
_cell.length_b   1.000
_cell.length_c   1.000
_cell.angle_alpha   90.00
_cell.angle_beta   90.00
_cell.angle_gamma   90.00
#
_symmetry.space_group_name_H-M   'P 1'
#
loop_
_entity.id
_entity.type
_entity.pdbx_description
1 polymer ?
#
loop_
_entity_poly.entity_id
_entity_poly.type
_entity_poly.pdbx_seq_one_letter_code
_entity_poly.pdbx_strand_id
1 'polypeptide(L)'
;MKEKLDSIANLRCKAQVSLWNNQQCIVKDYGEVFFKKDGLSGIVIFQMSSYYHRVPSFTNMQIQLDLMPDYDKQTLFQILNQKKAFQENVLQGVLPKMLAEYVYKQALNKDISSIIQTIKHLTFHIEGTDSFDHAQMTAGGVPLDEIDLSSMESKKIPSLYLIGELVDIDGICGGYNLQWAWSSGAVCAMHLRKEEANEKTNEETKKE
;
A
#
# COMPACT_ATOMS: atom_id res chain seq x y z
N MET A 1 -1.07 -1.33 -15.44
CA MET A 1 0.31 -1.83 -15.65
C MET A 1 0.60 -1.96 -17.13
N LYS A 2 1.82 -1.64 -17.56
CA LYS A 2 2.23 -1.83 -18.97
C LYS A 2 2.48 -3.29 -19.33
N GLU A 3 2.95 -4.06 -18.37
CA GLU A 3 3.28 -5.45 -18.52
C GLU A 3 2.03 -6.34 -18.51
N LYS A 4 2.01 -7.33 -19.42
CA LYS A 4 0.94 -8.34 -19.45
C LYS A 4 1.22 -9.42 -18.40
N LEU A 5 0.26 -9.66 -17.53
CA LEU A 5 0.38 -10.58 -16.41
C LEU A 5 -0.38 -11.91 -16.61
N ASP A 6 -0.93 -12.15 -17.81
CA ASP A 6 -1.76 -13.34 -18.10
C ASP A 6 -1.10 -14.66 -17.66
N SER A 7 0.22 -14.79 -17.87
CA SER A 7 0.95 -16.03 -17.55
C SER A 7 1.17 -16.27 -16.05
N ILE A 8 0.97 -15.25 -15.21
CA ILE A 8 1.08 -15.33 -13.76
C ILE A 8 -0.19 -14.84 -13.06
N ALA A 9 -1.28 -14.64 -13.81
CA ALA A 9 -2.55 -14.23 -13.24
C ALA A 9 -3.05 -15.26 -12.22
N ASN A 10 -3.68 -14.78 -11.15
CA ASN A 10 -4.16 -15.53 -9.99
C ASN A 10 -3.05 -16.15 -9.11
N LEU A 11 -1.79 -15.84 -9.37
CA LEU A 11 -0.70 -16.23 -8.50
C LEU A 11 -0.62 -15.29 -7.28
N ARG A 12 -0.20 -15.84 -6.14
CA ARG A 12 0.17 -15.09 -4.94
C ARG A 12 1.59 -15.43 -4.55
N CYS A 13 2.36 -14.44 -4.14
CA CYS A 13 3.67 -14.64 -3.55
C CYS A 13 3.96 -13.58 -2.49
N LYS A 14 4.83 -13.91 -1.54
CA LYS A 14 5.40 -12.91 -0.64
C LYS A 14 6.63 -12.29 -1.31
N ALA A 15 6.75 -10.98 -1.20
CA ALA A 15 7.87 -10.24 -1.75
C ALA A 15 8.15 -8.98 -0.92
N GLN A 16 9.36 -8.49 -0.97
CA GLN A 16 9.61 -7.09 -0.64
C GLN A 16 9.19 -6.24 -1.83
N VAL A 17 8.29 -5.31 -1.58
CA VAL A 17 7.71 -4.40 -2.57
C VAL A 17 8.28 -3.01 -2.35
N SER A 18 8.69 -2.35 -3.40
CA SER A 18 9.11 -0.95 -3.34
C SER A 18 8.44 -0.13 -4.45
N LEU A 19 7.92 1.02 -4.07
CA LEU A 19 7.34 2.01 -4.98
C LEU A 19 8.42 3.04 -5.35
N TRP A 20 8.61 3.24 -6.62
CA TRP A 20 9.61 4.16 -7.16
C TRP A 20 8.97 5.23 -8.03
N ASN A 21 9.46 6.46 -7.90
CA ASN A 21 9.21 7.54 -8.84
C ASN A 21 10.56 7.95 -9.45
N ASN A 22 10.75 7.66 -10.73
CA ASN A 22 12.05 7.74 -11.39
C ASN A 22 13.12 6.92 -10.63
N GLN A 23 14.13 7.58 -10.06
CA GLN A 23 15.23 6.96 -9.31
C GLN A 23 15.04 7.03 -7.79
N GLN A 24 13.95 7.64 -7.31
CA GLN A 24 13.68 7.80 -5.90
C GLN A 24 12.74 6.68 -5.41
N CYS A 25 13.17 5.93 -4.41
CA CYS A 25 12.32 5.00 -3.70
C CYS A 25 11.44 5.80 -2.71
N ILE A 26 10.13 5.74 -2.89
CA ILE A 26 9.15 6.45 -2.06
C ILE A 26 8.87 5.67 -0.78
N VAL A 27 8.60 4.38 -0.91
CA VAL A 27 8.24 3.50 0.21
C VAL A 27 8.64 2.07 -0.10
N LYS A 28 8.96 1.32 0.95
CA LYS A 28 9.20 -0.14 0.89
C LYS A 28 8.37 -0.82 1.97
N ASP A 29 7.82 -1.97 1.63
CA ASP A 29 7.10 -2.82 2.57
C ASP A 29 7.21 -4.30 2.13
N TYR A 30 6.93 -5.23 3.05
CA TYR A 30 6.96 -6.65 2.79
C TYR A 30 5.59 -7.27 2.98
N GLY A 31 5.13 -8.04 2.01
CA GLY A 31 3.82 -8.67 2.12
C GLY A 31 3.45 -9.55 0.95
N GLU A 32 2.21 -10.06 0.98
CA GLU A 32 1.65 -10.84 -0.10
C GLU A 32 1.25 -9.94 -1.28
N VAL A 33 1.77 -10.27 -2.45
CA VAL A 33 1.40 -9.71 -3.75
C VAL A 33 0.49 -10.70 -4.47
N PHE A 34 -0.62 -10.24 -4.97
CA PHE A 34 -1.55 -10.99 -5.81
C PHE A 34 -1.50 -10.44 -7.25
N PHE A 35 -1.12 -11.28 -8.19
CA PHE A 35 -1.07 -10.94 -9.61
C PHE A 35 -2.46 -11.11 -10.24
N LYS A 36 -3.05 -10.03 -10.72
CA LYS A 36 -4.25 -9.99 -11.56
C LYS A 36 -3.84 -9.89 -13.03
N LYS A 37 -4.76 -10.09 -13.97
CA LYS A 37 -4.46 -9.94 -15.39
C LYS A 37 -4.03 -8.52 -15.77
N ASP A 38 -4.64 -7.54 -15.13
CA ASP A 38 -4.56 -6.10 -15.40
C ASP A 38 -3.71 -5.34 -14.39
N GLY A 39 -3.19 -6.02 -13.35
CA GLY A 39 -2.39 -5.33 -12.34
C GLY A 39 -1.97 -6.17 -11.16
N LEU A 40 -1.47 -5.49 -10.15
CA LEU A 40 -1.08 -6.05 -8.87
C LEU A 40 -2.13 -5.71 -7.81
N SER A 41 -2.30 -6.60 -6.85
CA SER A 41 -3.21 -6.47 -5.72
C SER A 41 -2.57 -7.09 -4.46
N GLY A 42 -3.30 -7.09 -3.35
CA GLY A 42 -2.81 -7.56 -2.06
C GLY A 42 -2.55 -6.41 -1.09
N ILE A 43 -2.48 -6.73 0.20
CA ILE A 43 -2.42 -5.72 1.27
C ILE A 43 -1.23 -4.76 1.07
N VAL A 44 -0.06 -5.28 0.74
CA VAL A 44 1.13 -4.45 0.49
C VAL A 44 0.93 -3.51 -0.70
N ILE A 45 0.22 -3.94 -1.74
CA ILE A 45 -0.09 -3.10 -2.92
C ILE A 45 -1.11 -2.02 -2.57
N PHE A 46 -2.11 -2.33 -1.74
CA PHE A 46 -3.05 -1.31 -1.24
C PHE A 46 -2.34 -0.23 -0.44
N GLN A 47 -1.37 -0.60 0.40
CA GLN A 47 -0.54 0.37 1.11
C GLN A 47 0.31 1.22 0.14
N MET A 48 0.91 0.62 -0.89
CA MET A 48 1.65 1.36 -1.92
C MET A 48 0.75 2.34 -2.67
N SER A 49 -0.51 1.99 -2.94
CA SER A 49 -1.45 2.83 -3.68
C SER A 49 -1.79 4.13 -2.95
N SER A 50 -1.77 4.16 -1.61
CA SER A 50 -1.99 5.39 -0.83
C SER A 50 -0.88 6.43 -1.06
N TYR A 51 0.33 6.00 -1.36
CA TYR A 51 1.44 6.89 -1.69
C TYR A 51 1.43 7.37 -3.14
N TYR A 52 0.78 6.64 -4.04
CA TYR A 52 0.76 6.97 -5.47
C TYR A 52 0.25 8.40 -5.71
N HIS A 53 -0.88 8.77 -5.13
CA HIS A 53 -1.50 10.09 -5.31
C HIS A 53 -0.88 11.22 -4.48
N ARG A 54 0.04 10.91 -3.56
CA ARG A 54 0.74 11.89 -2.73
C ARG A 54 2.04 12.41 -3.35
N VAL A 55 2.45 11.85 -4.48
CA VAL A 55 3.67 12.28 -5.17
C VAL A 55 3.32 13.43 -6.13
N PRO A 56 4.06 14.55 -6.09
CA PRO A 56 3.72 15.75 -6.88
C PRO A 56 3.75 15.57 -8.39
N SER A 57 4.42 14.54 -8.89
CA SER A 57 4.59 14.28 -10.33
C SER A 57 4.62 12.77 -10.57
N PHE A 58 3.72 12.29 -11.43
CA PHE A 58 3.54 10.87 -11.77
C PHE A 58 4.37 10.44 -12.98
N THR A 59 5.59 10.90 -13.09
CA THR A 59 6.44 10.52 -14.23
C THR A 59 7.20 9.26 -13.89
N ASN A 60 6.96 8.19 -14.66
CA ASN A 60 7.70 6.94 -14.58
C ASN A 60 7.61 6.21 -13.22
N MET A 61 6.39 6.07 -12.71
CA MET A 61 6.14 5.30 -11.49
C MET A 61 6.30 3.80 -11.74
N GLN A 62 6.97 3.12 -10.81
CA GLN A 62 7.27 1.69 -10.90
C GLN A 62 7.07 1.01 -9.55
N ILE A 63 6.57 -0.24 -9.60
CA ILE A 63 6.68 -1.19 -8.50
C ILE A 63 7.81 -2.15 -8.81
N GLN A 64 8.70 -2.34 -7.85
CA GLN A 64 9.78 -3.31 -7.89
C GLN A 64 9.55 -4.37 -6.83
N LEU A 65 9.62 -5.63 -7.21
CA LEU A 65 9.52 -6.79 -6.32
C LEU A 65 10.88 -7.44 -6.15
N ASP A 66 11.30 -7.63 -4.90
CA ASP A 66 12.31 -8.61 -4.54
C ASP A 66 11.59 -9.88 -4.08
N LEU A 67 11.63 -10.91 -4.92
CA LEU A 67 10.92 -12.17 -4.70
C LEU A 67 11.59 -13.07 -3.65
N MET A 68 12.83 -12.79 -3.28
CA MET A 68 13.63 -13.55 -2.31
C MET A 68 14.45 -12.60 -1.42
N PRO A 69 13.78 -11.78 -0.58
CA PRO A 69 14.47 -10.73 0.20
C PRO A 69 15.46 -11.30 1.23
N ASP A 70 15.24 -12.50 1.73
CA ASP A 70 16.07 -13.15 2.74
C ASP A 70 17.41 -13.67 2.17
N TYR A 71 17.55 -13.66 0.83
CA TYR A 71 18.76 -14.15 0.16
C TYR A 71 19.46 -13.00 -0.58
N ASP A 72 20.74 -12.84 -0.32
CA ASP A 72 21.57 -11.92 -1.09
C ASP A 72 21.91 -12.50 -2.48
N LYS A 73 22.45 -11.66 -3.35
CA LYS A 73 22.80 -12.07 -4.73
C LYS A 73 23.87 -13.17 -4.78
N GLN A 74 24.77 -13.20 -3.81
CA GLN A 74 25.85 -14.19 -3.76
C GLN A 74 25.32 -15.56 -3.38
N THR A 75 24.44 -15.63 -2.38
CA THR A 75 23.75 -16.87 -1.97
C THR A 75 22.87 -17.40 -3.10
N LEU A 76 22.10 -16.53 -3.75
CA LEU A 76 21.30 -16.91 -4.92
C LEU A 76 22.17 -17.46 -6.06
N PHE A 77 23.33 -16.84 -6.30
CA PHE A 77 24.28 -17.34 -7.30
C PHE A 77 24.77 -18.75 -6.98
N GLN A 78 25.12 -19.03 -5.74
CA GLN A 78 25.55 -20.36 -5.30
C GLN A 78 24.45 -21.41 -5.52
N ILE A 79 23.19 -21.08 -5.09
CA ILE A 79 22.03 -21.97 -5.24
C ILE A 79 21.76 -22.26 -6.71
N LEU A 80 21.68 -21.23 -7.55
CA LEU A 80 21.32 -21.39 -8.96
C LEU A 80 22.48 -22.03 -9.78
N ASN A 81 23.72 -21.77 -9.43
CA ASN A 81 24.86 -22.35 -10.10
C ASN A 81 24.92 -23.88 -9.92
N GLN A 82 24.52 -24.41 -8.77
CA GLN A 82 24.37 -25.85 -8.56
C GLN A 82 23.31 -26.47 -9.49
N LYS A 83 22.36 -25.67 -9.94
CA LYS A 83 21.24 -26.08 -10.82
C LYS A 83 21.50 -25.75 -12.30
N LYS A 84 22.65 -25.23 -12.66
CA LYS A 84 23.00 -24.75 -14.01
C LYS A 84 22.73 -25.78 -15.11
N ALA A 85 22.91 -27.08 -14.80
CA ALA A 85 22.65 -28.17 -15.74
C ALA A 85 21.16 -28.27 -16.18
N PHE A 86 20.23 -27.71 -15.43
CA PHE A 86 18.79 -27.74 -15.72
C PHE A 86 18.33 -26.61 -16.66
N GLN A 87 19.22 -25.71 -17.10
CA GLN A 87 18.93 -24.60 -18.03
C GLN A 87 17.68 -23.80 -17.67
N GLU A 88 16.62 -23.82 -18.52
CA GLU A 88 15.35 -23.11 -18.29
C GLU A 88 14.64 -23.55 -16.99
N ASN A 89 14.96 -24.71 -16.47
CA ASN A 89 14.40 -25.22 -15.20
C ASN A 89 15.24 -24.86 -13.97
N VAL A 90 16.24 -23.98 -14.13
CA VAL A 90 17.15 -23.59 -13.02
C VAL A 90 16.41 -23.03 -11.81
N LEU A 91 15.23 -22.43 -12.00
CA LEU A 91 14.36 -21.90 -10.95
C LEU A 91 13.35 -22.91 -10.37
N GLN A 92 13.32 -24.15 -10.89
CA GLN A 92 12.41 -25.18 -10.39
C GLN A 92 12.74 -25.51 -8.92
N GLY A 93 11.72 -25.46 -8.06
CA GLY A 93 11.87 -25.65 -6.60
C GLY A 93 12.48 -24.43 -5.87
N VAL A 94 12.75 -23.33 -6.57
CA VAL A 94 13.18 -22.05 -5.97
C VAL A 94 11.99 -21.09 -5.93
N LEU A 95 11.23 -21.01 -7.01
CA LEU A 95 10.01 -20.22 -7.12
C LEU A 95 8.84 -21.11 -7.57
N PRO A 96 7.57 -20.69 -7.31
CA PRO A 96 6.40 -21.32 -7.90
C PRO A 96 6.53 -21.38 -9.43
N LYS A 97 6.14 -22.50 -10.05
CA LYS A 97 6.38 -22.80 -11.47
C LYS A 97 6.06 -21.63 -12.40
N MET A 98 4.85 -21.08 -12.32
CA MET A 98 4.44 -19.96 -13.19
C MET A 98 5.31 -18.73 -13.01
N LEU A 99 5.70 -18.43 -11.77
CA LEU A 99 6.57 -17.29 -11.46
C LEU A 99 8.01 -17.55 -11.94
N ALA A 100 8.50 -18.77 -11.79
CA ALA A 100 9.81 -19.20 -12.30
C ALA A 100 9.90 -19.01 -13.82
N GLU A 101 8.90 -19.48 -14.55
CA GLU A 101 8.82 -19.33 -16.00
C GLU A 101 8.73 -17.85 -16.41
N TYR A 102 7.98 -17.04 -15.67
CA TYR A 102 7.86 -15.61 -15.92
C TYR A 102 9.20 -14.90 -15.69
N VAL A 103 9.84 -15.12 -14.54
CA VAL A 103 11.16 -14.55 -14.21
C VAL A 103 12.20 -14.94 -15.26
N TYR A 104 12.23 -16.22 -15.64
CA TYR A 104 13.16 -16.69 -16.68
C TYR A 104 12.91 -15.96 -18.02
N LYS A 105 11.65 -15.76 -18.42
CA LYS A 105 11.31 -15.02 -19.65
C LYS A 105 11.72 -13.55 -19.59
N GLN A 106 11.62 -12.92 -18.42
CA GLN A 106 11.99 -11.50 -18.22
C GLN A 106 13.52 -11.31 -18.14
N ALA A 107 14.27 -12.32 -17.74
CA ALA A 107 15.72 -12.23 -17.62
C ALA A 107 16.38 -11.98 -19.00
N LEU A 108 17.19 -10.91 -19.07
CA LEU A 108 17.73 -10.37 -20.33
C LEU A 108 18.52 -11.41 -21.15
N ASN A 109 19.55 -12.01 -20.52
CA ASN A 109 20.48 -12.93 -21.19
C ASN A 109 20.19 -14.40 -20.88
N LYS A 110 19.19 -14.72 -20.07
CA LYS A 110 18.90 -16.09 -19.59
C LYS A 110 20.06 -16.74 -18.81
N ASP A 111 21.06 -15.98 -18.43
CA ASP A 111 22.15 -16.41 -17.56
C ASP A 111 21.77 -16.24 -16.07
N ILE A 112 22.52 -16.89 -15.19
CA ILE A 112 22.25 -16.86 -13.74
C ILE A 112 22.26 -15.43 -13.19
N SER A 113 23.16 -14.57 -13.66
CA SER A 113 23.29 -13.20 -13.19
C SER A 113 22.06 -12.36 -13.55
N SER A 114 21.58 -12.48 -14.80
CA SER A 114 20.37 -11.77 -15.23
C SER A 114 19.09 -12.31 -14.56
N ILE A 115 19.04 -13.62 -14.29
CA ILE A 115 17.95 -14.25 -13.54
C ILE A 115 17.93 -13.71 -12.09
N ILE A 116 19.07 -13.65 -11.41
CA ILE A 116 19.19 -13.10 -10.06
C ILE A 116 18.77 -11.62 -10.05
N GLN A 117 19.23 -10.86 -11.03
CA GLN A 117 18.83 -9.46 -11.15
C GLN A 117 17.30 -9.31 -11.28
N THR A 118 16.67 -10.18 -12.08
CA THR A 118 15.21 -10.20 -12.24
C THR A 118 14.50 -10.62 -10.95
N ILE A 119 15.00 -11.63 -10.22
CA ILE A 119 14.44 -12.04 -8.91
C ILE A 119 14.47 -10.88 -7.92
N LYS A 120 15.58 -10.15 -7.87
CA LYS A 120 15.79 -9.04 -6.92
C LYS A 120 15.12 -7.73 -7.33
N HIS A 121 14.81 -7.56 -8.60
CA HIS A 121 14.28 -6.31 -9.15
C HIS A 121 13.25 -6.56 -10.25
N LEU A 122 12.25 -7.41 -9.97
CA LEU A 122 11.15 -7.63 -10.90
C LEU A 122 10.29 -6.36 -10.96
N THR A 123 10.37 -5.65 -12.07
CA THR A 123 9.84 -4.29 -12.19
C THR A 123 8.56 -4.26 -13.04
N PHE A 124 7.57 -3.49 -12.57
CA PHE A 124 6.31 -3.23 -13.24
C PHE A 124 6.06 -1.73 -13.33
N HIS A 125 5.72 -1.25 -14.52
CA HIS A 125 5.42 0.17 -14.74
C HIS A 125 3.96 0.45 -14.45
N ILE A 126 3.71 1.44 -13.60
CA ILE A 126 2.36 1.83 -13.17
C ILE A 126 1.79 2.82 -14.20
N GLU A 127 0.58 2.56 -14.68
CA GLU A 127 -0.18 3.49 -15.52
C GLU A 127 -1.27 4.21 -14.72
N GLY A 128 -1.65 3.65 -13.57
CA GLY A 128 -2.65 4.21 -12.67
C GLY A 128 -3.06 3.23 -11.59
N THR A 129 -3.96 3.67 -10.75
CA THR A 129 -4.70 2.85 -9.78
C THR A 129 -6.00 2.35 -10.40
N ASP A 130 -6.66 1.40 -9.75
CA ASP A 130 -7.98 0.92 -10.15
C ASP A 130 -9.06 2.02 -9.92
N SER A 131 -10.29 1.79 -10.38
CA SER A 131 -11.38 2.75 -10.27
C SER A 131 -11.83 2.97 -8.82
N PHE A 132 -12.52 4.08 -8.58
CA PHE A 132 -13.14 4.40 -7.30
C PHE A 132 -14.11 3.31 -6.82
N ASP A 133 -14.79 2.61 -7.73
CA ASP A 133 -15.74 1.54 -7.41
C ASP A 133 -15.08 0.33 -6.71
N HIS A 134 -13.78 0.17 -6.87
CA HIS A 134 -13.01 -0.90 -6.25
C HIS A 134 -12.12 -0.41 -5.09
N ALA A 135 -12.15 0.89 -4.77
CA ALA A 135 -11.38 1.45 -3.67
C ALA A 135 -11.96 0.98 -2.33
N GLN A 136 -11.10 0.48 -1.44
CA GLN A 136 -11.48 0.15 -0.06
C GLN A 136 -11.46 1.38 0.84
N MET A 137 -10.64 2.36 0.51
CA MET A 137 -10.46 3.62 1.23
C MET A 137 -10.27 4.74 0.23
N THR A 138 -10.72 5.94 0.60
CA THR A 138 -10.50 7.17 -0.17
C THR A 138 -9.38 7.96 0.47
N ALA A 139 -8.32 8.25 -0.28
CA ALA A 139 -7.25 9.14 0.17
C ALA A 139 -7.68 10.61 0.01
N GLY A 140 -7.29 11.46 0.96
CA GLY A 140 -7.69 12.85 1.04
C GLY A 140 -8.87 13.06 2.00
N GLY A 141 -9.34 14.28 2.10
CA GLY A 141 -10.41 14.68 3.01
C GLY A 141 -10.19 16.09 3.55
N VAL A 142 -10.85 16.42 4.66
CA VAL A 142 -10.67 17.70 5.32
C VAL A 142 -9.32 17.69 6.06
N PRO A 143 -8.43 18.67 5.80
CA PRO A 143 -7.11 18.73 6.42
C PRO A 143 -7.18 18.82 7.96
N LEU A 144 -6.26 18.14 8.64
CA LEU A 144 -6.21 18.08 10.10
C LEU A 144 -6.03 19.45 10.78
N ASP A 145 -5.34 20.37 10.13
CA ASP A 145 -5.13 21.74 10.63
C ASP A 145 -6.42 22.58 10.65
N GLU A 146 -7.46 22.16 9.93
CA GLU A 146 -8.80 22.77 9.92
C GLU A 146 -9.74 22.23 10.99
N ILE A 147 -9.31 21.23 11.77
CA ILE A 147 -10.13 20.53 12.76
C ILE A 147 -9.48 20.66 14.14
N ASP A 148 -10.28 20.88 15.17
CA ASP A 148 -9.88 20.70 16.56
C ASP A 148 -9.99 19.20 16.92
N LEU A 149 -8.84 18.52 17.03
CA LEU A 149 -8.80 17.09 17.32
C LEU A 149 -9.28 16.71 18.72
N SER A 150 -9.46 17.67 19.63
CA SER A 150 -9.98 17.42 20.99
C SER A 150 -11.51 17.35 21.03
N SER A 151 -12.18 17.93 20.04
CA SER A 151 -13.65 17.97 19.89
C SER A 151 -14.13 17.37 18.58
N MET A 152 -13.25 17.29 17.58
CA MET A 152 -13.56 17.01 16.18
C MET A 152 -14.37 18.14 15.51
N GLU A 153 -14.38 19.34 16.07
CA GLU A 153 -15.06 20.51 15.53
C GLU A 153 -14.24 21.21 14.44
N SER A 154 -14.92 21.72 13.42
CA SER A 154 -14.31 22.54 12.38
C SER A 154 -13.85 23.89 12.95
N LYS A 155 -12.59 24.26 12.73
CA LYS A 155 -12.07 25.61 13.07
C LYS A 155 -12.64 26.72 12.18
N LYS A 156 -13.29 26.37 11.07
CA LYS A 156 -13.85 27.33 10.10
C LYS A 156 -15.34 27.55 10.28
N ILE A 157 -16.07 26.53 10.68
CA ILE A 157 -17.53 26.54 10.77
C ILE A 157 -17.91 26.07 12.17
N PRO A 158 -18.38 26.99 13.05
CA PRO A 158 -18.84 26.62 14.40
C PRO A 158 -19.94 25.57 14.37
N SER A 159 -19.94 24.68 15.33
CA SER A 159 -20.91 23.58 15.51
C SER A 159 -20.95 22.56 14.36
N LEU A 160 -19.95 22.55 13.49
CA LEU A 160 -19.75 21.51 12.47
C LEU A 160 -18.68 20.53 12.95
N TYR A 161 -19.06 19.28 13.14
CA TYR A 161 -18.15 18.21 13.58
C TYR A 161 -17.84 17.26 12.42
N LEU A 162 -16.56 16.90 12.26
CA LEU A 162 -16.06 16.11 11.14
C LEU A 162 -15.34 14.88 11.69
N ILE A 163 -15.83 13.68 11.36
CA ILE A 163 -15.34 12.41 11.91
C ILE A 163 -15.08 11.36 10.81
N GLY A 164 -14.35 10.33 11.17
CA GLY A 164 -14.11 9.17 10.30
C GLY A 164 -13.32 9.51 9.04
N GLU A 165 -13.68 8.88 7.94
CA GLU A 165 -12.99 8.96 6.65
C GLU A 165 -13.13 10.34 5.95
N LEU A 166 -14.01 11.19 6.45
CA LEU A 166 -14.15 12.55 5.94
C LEU A 166 -12.93 13.42 6.26
N VAL A 167 -12.19 13.07 7.31
CA VAL A 167 -10.94 13.72 7.73
C VAL A 167 -9.78 13.09 6.97
N ASP A 168 -8.80 13.90 6.52
CA ASP A 168 -7.62 13.43 5.78
C ASP A 168 -6.68 12.60 6.68
N ILE A 169 -7.17 11.43 7.07
CA ILE A 169 -6.42 10.38 7.76
C ILE A 169 -6.58 9.08 6.98
N ASP A 170 -5.44 8.55 6.56
CA ASP A 170 -5.31 7.34 5.78
C ASP A 170 -4.37 6.38 6.50
N GLY A 171 -4.96 5.49 7.28
CA GLY A 171 -4.24 4.49 8.07
C GLY A 171 -3.80 3.30 7.22
N ILE A 172 -2.76 2.60 7.68
CA ILE A 172 -2.32 1.35 7.06
C ILE A 172 -3.43 0.29 7.08
N CYS A 173 -3.39 -0.63 6.10
CA CYS A 173 -4.30 -1.78 6.08
C CYS A 173 -4.15 -2.63 7.35
N GLY A 174 -5.28 -3.04 7.95
CA GLY A 174 -5.27 -3.81 9.21
C GLY A 174 -6.27 -3.32 10.25
N GLY A 175 -7.31 -2.60 9.84
CA GLY A 175 -8.39 -2.12 10.71
C GLY A 175 -8.15 -0.72 11.31
N TYR A 176 -7.02 -0.07 11.04
CA TYR A 176 -6.70 1.25 11.59
C TYR A 176 -7.68 2.34 11.13
N ASN A 177 -8.17 2.29 9.90
CA ASN A 177 -9.17 3.23 9.39
C ASN A 177 -10.52 3.08 10.10
N LEU A 178 -10.94 1.85 10.39
CA LEU A 178 -12.13 1.58 11.21
C LEU A 178 -11.91 2.04 12.65
N GLN A 179 -10.74 1.80 13.22
CA GLN A 179 -10.41 2.28 14.56
C GLN A 179 -10.43 3.80 14.63
N TRP A 180 -9.91 4.49 13.61
CA TRP A 180 -10.01 5.94 13.50
C TRP A 180 -11.46 6.42 13.45
N ALA A 181 -12.30 5.80 12.61
CA ALA A 181 -13.73 6.17 12.51
C ALA A 181 -14.44 6.05 13.87
N TRP A 182 -14.21 4.96 14.60
CA TRP A 182 -14.76 4.78 15.96
C TRP A 182 -14.20 5.79 16.95
N SER A 183 -12.90 6.01 16.95
CA SER A 183 -12.23 6.88 17.93
C SER A 183 -12.62 8.33 17.74
N SER A 184 -12.66 8.84 16.50
CA SER A 184 -13.06 10.21 16.20
C SER A 184 -14.54 10.46 16.54
N GLY A 185 -15.41 9.48 16.27
CA GLY A 185 -16.81 9.55 16.68
C GLY A 185 -16.98 9.58 18.21
N ALA A 186 -16.19 8.78 18.93
CA ALA A 186 -16.22 8.77 20.39
C ALA A 186 -15.72 10.10 20.99
N VAL A 187 -14.65 10.69 20.43
CA VAL A 187 -14.14 12.01 20.87
C VAL A 187 -15.21 13.09 20.68
N CYS A 188 -15.83 13.14 19.52
CA CYS A 188 -16.92 14.07 19.22
C CYS A 188 -18.10 13.91 20.22
N ALA A 189 -18.57 12.69 20.43
CA ALA A 189 -19.68 12.42 21.35
C ALA A 189 -19.37 12.79 22.80
N MET A 190 -18.13 12.53 23.25
CA MET A 190 -17.70 12.93 24.60
C MET A 190 -17.64 14.44 24.77
N HIS A 191 -17.21 15.17 23.74
CA HIS A 191 -17.18 16.64 23.75
C HIS A 191 -18.58 17.21 23.84
N LEU A 192 -19.49 16.81 22.96
CA LEU A 192 -20.89 17.27 22.94
C LEU A 192 -21.61 17.01 24.27
N ARG A 193 -21.39 15.84 24.87
CA ARG A 193 -21.96 15.51 26.18
C ARG A 193 -21.46 16.44 27.28
N LYS A 194 -20.19 16.87 27.25
CA LYS A 194 -19.64 17.82 28.24
C LYS A 194 -20.22 19.22 28.05
N GLU A 195 -20.39 19.67 26.81
CA GLU A 195 -21.02 20.95 26.51
C GLU A 195 -22.46 20.99 27.03
N GLU A 196 -23.27 19.97 26.73
CA GLU A 196 -24.64 19.85 27.21
C GLU A 196 -24.77 19.87 28.74
N ALA A 197 -23.82 19.21 29.43
CA ALA A 197 -23.77 19.23 30.89
C ALA A 197 -23.43 20.62 31.45
N ASN A 198 -22.49 21.32 30.82
CA ASN A 198 -22.09 22.68 31.20
C ASN A 198 -23.22 23.71 30.96
N GLU A 199 -23.96 23.57 29.86
CA GLU A 199 -25.11 24.44 29.57
C GLU A 199 -26.21 24.29 30.62
N LYS A 200 -26.57 23.06 30.99
CA LYS A 200 -27.56 22.78 32.04
C LYS A 200 -27.15 23.39 33.40
N THR A 201 -25.90 23.24 33.79
CA THR A 201 -25.36 23.82 35.01
C THR A 201 -25.43 25.36 35.01
N ASN A 202 -25.07 25.99 33.87
CA ASN A 202 -25.13 27.43 33.71
C ASN A 202 -26.59 28.00 33.72
N GLU A 203 -27.57 27.24 33.21
CA GLU A 203 -28.97 27.62 33.25
C GLU A 203 -29.55 27.50 34.65
N GLU A 204 -29.16 26.51 35.45
CA GLU A 204 -29.57 26.36 36.85
C GLU A 204 -29.01 27.50 37.70
N THR A 205 -27.72 27.84 37.53
CA THR A 205 -27.08 28.95 38.27
C THR A 205 -27.64 30.34 37.97
N LYS A 206 -28.27 30.53 36.79
CA LYS A 206 -28.93 31.79 36.41
C LYS A 206 -30.35 31.94 36.94
N LYS A 207 -30.94 30.87 37.47
CA LYS A 207 -32.29 30.86 38.02
C LYS A 207 -32.34 31.03 39.55
N GLU A 208 -31.19 30.96 40.20
CA GLU A 208 -30.98 31.31 41.61
C GLU A 208 -30.59 32.81 41.74
#